data_514f7ebbc2421ed8295558dbfb8406a2
#
_entry.id   514f7ebbc2421ed8295558dbfb8406a2
#
_cell.length_a   1.000
_cell.length_b   1.000
_cell.length_c   1.000
_cell.angle_alpha   90.00
_cell.angle_beta   90.00
_cell.angle_gamma   90.00
#
_symmetry.space_group_name_H-M   'P 1'
#
loop_
_entity.id
_entity.type
_entity.pdbx_description
1 polymer ?
#
loop_
_entity_poly.entity_id
_entity_poly.type
_entity_poly.pdbx_seq_one_letter_code
_entity_poly.pdbx_strand_id
1 'polypeptide(L)'
;MTGSRLDIAFPAPPEGRALILNARADAVLDAFDPAQIIVIQGQFPDHRALTARGLEVHPQLPDDCRADLALVFVPRAKAAARALIQQAAACLPTEANLWIDGQKTDGIDAILREIRQLTEVAEVHSKAHGKIFRVTAGDWVPDSWAATAQEIAPGFRTVPGVFSADGVDPGSAMLAAHLPDRMPTRVVDLGAGWGWLSAQVLARPGVETLHLVESDHAALQSARANVTDPRARFHWDDARDFRLSEPVNGVVMNPPFHQGRDADPRLGRDFIAAAARLLTGAGRLWMVANRHLPYEATLAQHFGKVNELGGDTRFKVIEATGARRPGARK
;
A
#
# COMPACT_ATOMS: atom_id res chain seq x y z
N MET A 1 23.45 1.46 23.96
CA MET A 1 22.53 0.89 22.95
C MET A 1 21.12 0.96 23.53
N THR A 2 20.25 1.75 22.95
CA THR A 2 18.83 1.85 23.39
C THR A 2 18.07 0.74 22.66
N GLY A 3 17.92 -0.44 23.27
CA GLY A 3 17.18 -1.57 22.72
C GLY A 3 15.80 -1.18 22.16
N SER A 4 15.25 -1.94 21.25
CA SER A 4 13.89 -1.74 20.69
C SER A 4 12.82 -2.11 21.72
N ARG A 5 11.53 -1.84 21.42
CA ARG A 5 10.42 -2.37 22.23
C ARG A 5 10.39 -3.90 22.18
N LEU A 6 10.79 -4.46 21.04
CA LEU A 6 10.88 -5.92 20.86
C LEU A 6 11.94 -6.55 21.79
N ASP A 7 13.10 -5.90 21.99
CA ASP A 7 14.12 -6.42 22.94
C ASP A 7 13.62 -6.46 24.39
N ILE A 8 12.65 -5.61 24.74
CA ILE A 8 12.02 -5.61 26.05
C ILE A 8 10.98 -6.74 26.14
N ALA A 9 10.15 -6.89 25.11
CA ALA A 9 9.10 -7.90 25.05
C ALA A 9 9.66 -9.33 24.87
N PHE A 10 10.78 -9.44 24.17
CA PHE A 10 11.46 -10.70 23.85
C PHE A 10 12.92 -10.64 24.32
N PRO A 11 13.19 -10.76 25.65
CA PRO A 11 14.55 -10.74 26.18
C PRO A 11 15.35 -11.99 25.81
N ALA A 12 14.68 -13.04 25.37
CA ALA A 12 15.23 -14.26 24.78
C ALA A 12 14.37 -14.64 23.55
N PRO A 13 14.94 -15.38 22.57
CA PRO A 13 14.18 -15.88 21.45
C PRO A 13 12.96 -16.66 21.93
N PRO A 14 11.75 -16.36 21.42
CA PRO A 14 10.56 -17.12 21.76
C PRO A 14 10.65 -18.53 21.20
N GLU A 15 10.05 -19.49 21.89
CA GLU A 15 9.93 -20.85 21.43
C GLU A 15 8.80 -21.00 20.40
N GLY A 16 8.97 -21.94 19.46
CA GLY A 16 7.98 -22.24 18.45
C GLY A 16 7.93 -21.28 17.26
N ARG A 17 6.96 -21.49 16.39
CA ARG A 17 6.79 -20.73 15.15
C ARG A 17 6.07 -19.41 15.41
N ALA A 18 6.67 -18.30 14.99
CA ALA A 18 6.11 -16.97 15.17
C ALA A 18 5.51 -16.43 13.85
N LEU A 19 4.27 -15.93 13.91
CA LEU A 19 3.61 -15.21 12.83
C LEU A 19 3.77 -13.72 13.04
N ILE A 20 4.42 -13.04 12.10
CA ILE A 20 4.67 -11.60 12.16
C ILE A 20 3.88 -10.89 11.05
N LEU A 21 2.95 -10.02 11.43
CA LEU A 21 2.09 -9.32 10.48
C LEU A 21 2.50 -7.85 10.35
N ASN A 22 2.59 -7.39 9.10
CA ASN A 22 2.81 -5.99 8.73
C ASN A 22 4.14 -5.41 9.21
N ALA A 23 5.19 -6.25 9.32
CA ALA A 23 6.54 -5.76 9.61
C ALA A 23 7.05 -4.90 8.45
N ARG A 24 7.62 -3.72 8.76
CA ARG A 24 8.24 -2.86 7.76
C ARG A 24 9.65 -3.36 7.41
N ALA A 25 10.20 -2.87 6.29
CA ALA A 25 11.54 -3.22 5.82
C ALA A 25 12.64 -3.02 6.88
N ASP A 26 12.49 -1.97 7.72
CA ASP A 26 13.41 -1.58 8.78
C ASP A 26 13.11 -2.23 10.16
N ALA A 27 12.12 -3.14 10.21
CA ALA A 27 11.79 -3.82 11.46
C ALA A 27 12.99 -4.64 11.97
N VAL A 28 13.37 -4.41 13.23
CA VAL A 28 14.42 -5.15 13.92
C VAL A 28 13.79 -6.43 14.49
N LEU A 29 14.03 -7.55 13.86
CA LEU A 29 13.48 -8.86 14.20
C LEU A 29 14.53 -9.81 14.80
N ASP A 30 15.65 -9.27 15.30
CA ASP A 30 16.81 -10.04 15.78
C ASP A 30 16.50 -10.91 17.02
N ALA A 31 15.39 -10.62 17.70
CA ALA A 31 14.89 -11.44 18.80
C ALA A 31 14.30 -12.79 18.34
N PHE A 32 14.07 -12.97 17.04
CA PHE A 32 13.44 -14.17 16.48
C PHE A 32 14.45 -14.97 15.67
N ASP A 33 14.34 -16.30 15.70
CA ASP A 33 15.05 -17.17 14.76
C ASP A 33 14.42 -17.03 13.36
N PRO A 34 15.17 -16.60 12.33
CA PRO A 34 14.65 -16.47 10.96
C PRO A 34 14.01 -17.74 10.40
N ALA A 35 14.44 -18.92 10.84
CA ALA A 35 13.88 -20.20 10.42
C ALA A 35 12.53 -20.55 11.08
N GLN A 36 12.16 -19.80 12.13
CA GLN A 36 10.93 -20.02 12.91
C GLN A 36 9.89 -18.93 12.71
N ILE A 37 10.11 -17.98 11.79
CA ILE A 37 9.16 -16.91 11.53
C ILE A 37 8.54 -16.98 10.14
N ILE A 38 7.23 -16.66 10.10
CA ILE A 38 6.52 -16.34 8.85
C ILE A 38 6.13 -14.88 8.93
N VAL A 39 6.45 -14.11 7.91
CA VAL A 39 6.08 -12.70 7.82
C VAL A 39 4.97 -12.52 6.80
N ILE A 40 3.91 -11.81 7.17
CA ILE A 40 2.86 -11.37 6.27
C ILE A 40 3.06 -9.88 6.00
N GLN A 41 3.38 -9.56 4.74
CA GLN A 41 3.61 -8.19 4.32
C GLN A 41 3.05 -7.92 2.91
N GLY A 42 1.93 -7.18 2.85
CA GLY A 42 1.22 -6.88 1.62
C GLY A 42 1.78 -5.68 0.84
N GLN A 43 2.67 -4.87 1.42
CA GLN A 43 3.32 -3.77 0.69
C GLN A 43 4.57 -4.28 -0.04
N PHE A 44 4.57 -4.23 -1.37
CA PHE A 44 5.63 -4.82 -2.20
C PHE A 44 7.05 -4.35 -1.83
N PRO A 45 7.33 -3.06 -1.56
CA PRO A 45 8.66 -2.63 -1.16
C PRO A 45 9.16 -3.28 0.14
N ASP A 46 8.30 -3.35 1.16
CA ASP A 46 8.63 -3.97 2.44
C ASP A 46 8.77 -5.49 2.30
N HIS A 47 7.85 -6.14 1.56
CA HIS A 47 7.92 -7.56 1.24
C HIS A 47 9.25 -7.91 0.58
N ARG A 48 9.62 -7.20 -0.49
CA ARG A 48 10.89 -7.39 -1.21
C ARG A 48 12.11 -7.24 -0.31
N ALA A 49 12.11 -6.21 0.54
CA ALA A 49 13.22 -5.95 1.46
C ALA A 49 13.35 -7.03 2.53
N LEU A 50 12.25 -7.49 3.11
CA LEU A 50 12.24 -8.56 4.11
C LEU A 50 12.64 -9.91 3.49
N THR A 51 12.18 -10.22 2.28
CA THR A 51 12.61 -11.40 1.52
C THR A 51 14.11 -11.37 1.22
N ALA A 52 14.66 -10.20 0.86
CA ALA A 52 16.10 -10.03 0.63
C ALA A 52 16.94 -10.24 1.91
N ARG A 53 16.35 -10.15 3.11
CA ARG A 53 16.96 -10.51 4.40
C ARG A 53 16.92 -12.01 4.68
N GLY A 54 16.38 -12.84 3.76
CA GLY A 54 16.29 -14.30 3.91
C GLY A 54 15.09 -14.77 4.74
N LEU A 55 14.10 -13.92 4.99
CA LEU A 55 12.89 -14.28 5.73
C LEU A 55 11.87 -14.97 4.82
N GLU A 56 11.05 -15.85 5.39
CA GLU A 56 9.84 -16.38 4.74
C GLU A 56 8.76 -15.29 4.77
N VAL A 57 8.46 -14.69 3.61
CA VAL A 57 7.50 -13.57 3.50
C VAL A 57 6.40 -13.89 2.52
N HIS A 58 5.15 -13.70 2.92
CA HIS A 58 3.97 -13.86 2.09
C HIS A 58 3.20 -12.55 1.97
N PRO A 59 2.58 -12.25 0.80
CA PRO A 59 1.79 -11.04 0.62
C PRO A 59 0.45 -11.06 1.36
N GLN A 60 -0.06 -12.24 1.65
CA GLN A 60 -1.29 -12.51 2.40
C GLN A 60 -1.13 -13.77 3.23
N LEU A 61 -2.02 -13.95 4.19
CA LEU A 61 -2.02 -15.10 5.07
C LEU A 61 -2.31 -16.39 4.27
N PRO A 62 -1.47 -17.45 4.37
CA PRO A 62 -1.80 -18.76 3.85
C PRO A 62 -3.03 -19.38 4.54
N ASP A 63 -3.84 -20.14 3.80
CA ASP A 63 -5.11 -20.71 4.30
C ASP A 63 -4.93 -21.65 5.51
N ASP A 64 -3.80 -22.36 5.58
CA ASP A 64 -3.46 -23.32 6.62
C ASP A 64 -2.45 -22.78 7.63
N CYS A 65 -2.27 -21.47 7.71
CA CYS A 65 -1.32 -20.84 8.62
C CYS A 65 -1.61 -21.22 10.08
N ARG A 66 -0.56 -21.71 10.76
CA ARG A 66 -0.56 -21.97 12.19
C ARG A 66 0.74 -21.47 12.79
N ALA A 67 0.63 -20.88 13.98
CA ALA A 67 1.77 -20.37 14.72
C ALA A 67 1.57 -20.56 16.22
N ASP A 68 2.66 -20.57 16.98
CA ASP A 68 2.65 -20.72 18.44
C ASP A 68 2.53 -19.36 19.14
N LEU A 69 2.93 -18.30 18.43
CA LEU A 69 2.73 -16.91 18.84
C LEU A 69 2.58 -16.00 17.63
N ALA A 70 2.02 -14.80 17.84
CA ALA A 70 1.97 -13.79 16.78
C ALA A 70 2.41 -12.41 17.30
N LEU A 71 2.95 -11.61 16.36
CA LEU A 71 3.28 -10.20 16.54
C LEU A 71 2.64 -9.38 15.43
N VAL A 72 1.80 -8.44 15.79
CA VAL A 72 1.13 -7.52 14.84
C VAL A 72 1.71 -6.13 14.99
N PHE A 73 2.30 -5.62 13.90
CA PHE A 73 2.62 -4.20 13.76
C PHE A 73 1.39 -3.47 13.24
N VAL A 74 0.76 -2.66 14.08
CA VAL A 74 -0.49 -2.00 13.70
C VAL A 74 -0.25 -0.95 12.63
N PRO A 75 -1.01 -0.97 11.53
CA PRO A 75 -1.03 0.11 10.56
C PRO A 75 -1.84 1.30 11.08
N ARG A 76 -1.70 2.45 10.41
CA ARG A 76 -2.40 3.68 10.77
C ARG A 76 -3.94 3.59 10.64
N ALA A 77 -4.42 2.84 9.66
CA ALA A 77 -5.85 2.62 9.47
C ALA A 77 -6.38 1.67 10.54
N LYS A 78 -7.24 2.16 11.44
CA LYS A 78 -7.78 1.39 12.57
C LYS A 78 -8.48 0.11 12.13
N ALA A 79 -9.25 0.17 11.04
CA ALA A 79 -9.95 -1.00 10.50
C ALA A 79 -8.96 -2.08 10.00
N ALA A 80 -7.85 -1.67 9.37
CA ALA A 80 -6.79 -2.59 8.96
C ALA A 80 -6.07 -3.19 10.18
N ALA A 81 -5.80 -2.39 11.23
CA ALA A 81 -5.20 -2.89 12.48
C ALA A 81 -6.07 -3.98 13.11
N ARG A 82 -7.38 -3.76 13.19
CA ARG A 82 -8.36 -4.75 13.69
C ARG A 82 -8.33 -6.03 12.85
N ALA A 83 -8.34 -5.90 11.52
CA ALA A 83 -8.31 -7.04 10.62
C ALA A 83 -7.03 -7.88 10.77
N LEU A 84 -5.87 -7.25 10.91
CA LEU A 84 -4.61 -7.96 11.17
C LEU A 84 -4.60 -8.68 12.53
N ILE A 85 -5.15 -8.07 13.56
CA ILE A 85 -5.29 -8.69 14.89
C ILE A 85 -6.21 -9.92 14.82
N GLN A 86 -7.33 -9.80 14.11
CA GLN A 86 -8.26 -10.91 13.90
C GLN A 86 -7.60 -12.06 13.10
N GLN A 87 -6.88 -11.74 12.03
CA GLN A 87 -6.12 -12.71 11.26
C GLN A 87 -5.07 -13.42 12.10
N ALA A 88 -4.32 -12.66 12.91
CA ALA A 88 -3.32 -13.23 13.82
C ALA A 88 -3.96 -14.20 14.84
N ALA A 89 -5.05 -13.76 15.47
CA ALA A 89 -5.75 -14.59 16.46
C ALA A 89 -6.30 -15.90 15.87
N ALA A 90 -6.77 -15.87 14.61
CA ALA A 90 -7.29 -17.06 13.92
C ALA A 90 -6.21 -18.12 13.61
N CYS A 91 -4.92 -17.73 13.60
CA CYS A 91 -3.80 -18.64 13.37
C CYS A 91 -3.22 -19.24 14.64
N LEU A 92 -3.65 -18.77 15.79
CA LEU A 92 -3.09 -19.14 17.09
C LEU A 92 -3.97 -20.18 17.81
N PRO A 93 -3.38 -21.12 18.54
CA PRO A 93 -4.14 -21.91 19.50
C PRO A 93 -4.64 -21.01 20.65
N THR A 94 -5.72 -21.43 21.30
CA THR A 94 -6.19 -20.79 22.52
C THR A 94 -5.05 -20.72 23.55
N GLU A 95 -4.98 -19.65 24.32
CA GLU A 95 -3.94 -19.36 25.32
C GLU A 95 -2.56 -18.96 24.75
N ALA A 96 -2.37 -18.96 23.43
CA ALA A 96 -1.12 -18.48 22.82
C ALA A 96 -0.92 -16.97 23.00
N ASN A 97 0.32 -16.54 22.91
CA ASN A 97 0.67 -15.13 23.05
C ASN A 97 0.44 -14.36 21.74
N LEU A 98 -0.36 -13.30 21.81
CA LEU A 98 -0.55 -12.32 20.73
C LEU A 98 0.03 -10.98 21.19
N TRP A 99 1.13 -10.60 20.55
CA TRP A 99 1.79 -9.31 20.78
C TRP A 99 1.31 -8.28 19.76
N ILE A 100 1.11 -7.05 20.22
CA ILE A 100 0.63 -5.94 19.39
C ILE A 100 1.57 -4.76 19.61
N ASP A 101 2.27 -4.34 18.55
CA ASP A 101 3.21 -3.22 18.54
C ASP A 101 2.74 -2.10 17.61
N GLY A 102 3.01 -0.87 17.98
CA GLY A 102 2.76 0.28 17.11
C GLY A 102 3.28 1.59 17.67
N GLN A 103 3.39 2.57 16.79
CA GLN A 103 3.70 3.94 17.17
C GLN A 103 2.43 4.66 17.64
N LYS A 104 2.60 5.70 18.45
CA LYS A 104 1.50 6.58 18.86
C LYS A 104 0.82 7.21 17.62
N THR A 105 1.59 7.51 16.60
CA THR A 105 1.10 8.05 15.31
C THR A 105 0.29 7.05 14.51
N ASP A 106 0.46 5.75 14.76
CA ASP A 106 -0.30 4.67 14.11
C ASP A 106 -1.57 4.30 14.90
N GLY A 107 -1.80 5.01 16.02
CA GLY A 107 -3.02 4.84 16.81
C GLY A 107 -2.99 3.72 17.84
N ILE A 108 -1.79 3.24 18.24
CA ILE A 108 -1.64 2.14 19.22
C ILE A 108 -2.39 2.39 20.53
N ASP A 109 -2.47 3.66 20.99
CA ASP A 109 -3.20 4.01 22.21
C ASP A 109 -4.72 3.76 22.09
N ALA A 110 -5.28 3.95 20.90
CA ALA A 110 -6.69 3.68 20.63
C ALA A 110 -6.96 2.17 20.56
N ILE A 111 -6.09 1.42 19.91
CA ILE A 111 -6.15 -0.04 19.84
C ILE A 111 -6.02 -0.66 21.24
N LEU A 112 -5.03 -0.23 22.03
CA LEU A 112 -4.86 -0.71 23.41
C LEU A 112 -6.10 -0.44 24.29
N ARG A 113 -6.69 0.76 24.17
CA ARG A 113 -7.91 1.11 24.92
C ARG A 113 -9.09 0.23 24.52
N GLU A 114 -9.23 -0.07 23.26
CA GLU A 114 -10.29 -0.92 22.76
C GLU A 114 -10.12 -2.37 23.20
N ILE A 115 -8.92 -2.92 23.07
CA ILE A 115 -8.63 -4.31 23.47
C ILE A 115 -8.85 -4.51 25.00
N ARG A 116 -8.51 -3.51 25.82
CA ARG A 116 -8.78 -3.55 27.27
C ARG A 116 -10.26 -3.65 27.65
N GLN A 117 -11.16 -3.32 26.73
CA GLN A 117 -12.60 -3.51 26.93
C GLN A 117 -13.07 -4.92 26.56
N LEU A 118 -12.23 -5.68 25.86
CA LEU A 118 -12.56 -7.00 25.32
C LEU A 118 -11.86 -8.14 26.10
N THR A 119 -10.63 -7.89 26.56
CA THR A 119 -9.82 -8.89 27.24
C THR A 119 -8.79 -8.27 28.18
N GLU A 120 -8.17 -9.08 29.02
CA GLU A 120 -7.05 -8.69 29.86
C GLU A 120 -5.81 -8.41 29.01
N VAL A 121 -5.13 -7.31 29.31
CA VAL A 121 -3.89 -6.91 28.64
C VAL A 121 -2.74 -6.99 29.63
N ALA A 122 -1.73 -7.77 29.28
CA ALA A 122 -0.50 -7.94 30.04
C ALA A 122 0.70 -7.25 29.38
N GLU A 123 1.75 -7.05 30.16
CA GLU A 123 3.09 -6.66 29.68
C GLU A 123 3.12 -5.43 28.77
N VAL A 124 2.52 -4.34 29.17
CA VAL A 124 2.52 -3.09 28.41
C VAL A 124 3.85 -2.37 28.56
N HIS A 125 4.62 -2.28 27.47
CA HIS A 125 5.89 -1.54 27.43
C HIS A 125 5.77 -0.32 26.52
N SER A 126 6.26 0.82 27.01
CA SER A 126 6.25 2.09 26.28
C SER A 126 7.68 2.56 26.03
N LYS A 127 8.06 2.76 24.74
CA LYS A 127 9.38 3.26 24.36
C LYS A 127 9.34 3.87 22.94
N ALA A 128 10.22 4.84 22.69
CA ALA A 128 10.36 5.46 21.36
C ALA A 128 9.02 5.88 20.75
N HIS A 129 8.18 6.60 21.52
CA HIS A 129 6.87 7.11 21.11
C HIS A 129 5.88 6.02 20.63
N GLY A 130 6.06 4.77 21.04
CA GLY A 130 5.17 3.66 20.71
C GLY A 130 4.91 2.78 21.94
N LYS A 131 4.10 1.74 21.72
CA LYS A 131 3.80 0.72 22.71
C LYS A 131 3.84 -0.66 22.09
N ILE A 132 4.27 -1.64 22.89
CA ILE A 132 4.04 -3.04 22.64
C ILE A 132 3.34 -3.62 23.86
N PHE A 133 2.37 -4.51 23.64
CA PHE A 133 1.67 -5.18 24.72
C PHE A 133 1.24 -6.58 24.28
N ARG A 134 0.97 -7.42 25.27
CA ARG A 134 0.57 -8.81 25.09
C ARG A 134 -0.87 -9.03 25.52
N VAL A 135 -1.57 -9.85 24.77
CA VAL A 135 -2.85 -10.48 25.14
C VAL A 135 -2.76 -11.97 24.89
N THR A 136 -3.63 -12.73 25.54
CA THR A 136 -3.80 -14.15 25.28
C THR A 136 -4.80 -14.35 24.14
N ALA A 137 -4.48 -15.19 23.15
CA ALA A 137 -5.39 -15.53 22.07
C ALA A 137 -6.62 -16.27 22.59
N GLY A 138 -7.78 -16.04 21.98
CA GLY A 138 -9.05 -16.63 22.40
C GLY A 138 -10.24 -15.96 21.69
N ASP A 139 -11.44 -16.28 22.12
CA ASP A 139 -12.71 -15.87 21.49
C ASP A 139 -13.12 -14.40 21.75
N TRP A 140 -12.20 -13.58 22.30
CA TRP A 140 -12.47 -12.17 22.59
C TRP A 140 -12.46 -11.25 21.35
N VAL A 141 -11.88 -11.72 20.24
CA VAL A 141 -11.76 -10.90 19.03
C VAL A 141 -13.09 -10.87 18.29
N PRO A 142 -13.71 -9.67 18.08
CA PRO A 142 -15.00 -9.60 17.41
C PRO A 142 -14.92 -10.01 15.92
N ASP A 143 -15.90 -10.76 15.44
CA ASP A 143 -16.04 -11.12 14.02
C ASP A 143 -16.10 -9.88 13.11
N SER A 144 -16.64 -8.77 13.63
CA SER A 144 -16.70 -7.48 12.92
C SER A 144 -15.34 -6.86 12.62
N TRP A 145 -14.26 -7.42 13.16
CA TRP A 145 -12.88 -7.02 12.86
C TRP A 145 -12.34 -7.68 11.58
N ALA A 146 -13.02 -8.69 11.04
CA ALA A 146 -12.62 -9.33 9.80
C ALA A 146 -12.56 -8.34 8.63
N ALA A 147 -11.57 -8.54 7.76
CA ALA A 147 -11.40 -7.74 6.53
C ALA A 147 -12.45 -8.14 5.48
N THR A 148 -13.69 -7.69 5.68
CA THR A 148 -14.79 -7.98 4.74
C THR A 148 -14.83 -6.95 3.63
N ALA A 149 -14.88 -7.41 2.38
CA ALA A 149 -15.03 -6.54 1.22
C ALA A 149 -16.41 -5.85 1.23
N GLN A 150 -16.42 -4.52 1.13
CA GLN A 150 -17.62 -3.69 1.12
C GLN A 150 -17.78 -3.02 -0.24
N GLU A 151 -19.02 -2.94 -0.74
CA GLU A 151 -19.33 -2.15 -1.93
C GLU A 151 -19.34 -0.66 -1.55
N ILE A 152 -18.50 0.12 -2.26
CA ILE A 152 -18.28 1.55 -1.98
C ILE A 152 -18.73 2.47 -3.12
N ALA A 153 -18.94 1.89 -4.29
CA ALA A 153 -19.50 2.51 -5.48
C ALA A 153 -20.17 1.40 -6.31
N PRO A 154 -21.12 1.71 -7.20
CA PRO A 154 -21.80 0.70 -8.02
C PRO A 154 -20.79 -0.21 -8.75
N GLY A 155 -20.79 -1.49 -8.40
CA GLY A 155 -19.89 -2.50 -8.98
C GLY A 155 -18.46 -2.49 -8.49
N PHE A 156 -18.12 -1.68 -7.47
CA PHE A 156 -16.76 -1.61 -6.90
C PHE A 156 -16.75 -1.97 -5.42
N ARG A 157 -15.85 -2.85 -5.06
CA ARG A 157 -15.66 -3.31 -3.68
C ARG A 157 -14.22 -3.09 -3.23
N THR A 158 -14.05 -2.81 -1.94
CA THR A 158 -12.75 -2.64 -1.30
C THR A 158 -12.70 -3.38 0.03
N VAL A 159 -11.50 -3.53 0.56
CA VAL A 159 -11.28 -4.05 1.91
C VAL A 159 -10.73 -2.95 2.82
N PRO A 160 -10.89 -3.08 4.15
CA PRO A 160 -10.35 -2.11 5.09
C PRO A 160 -8.84 -1.91 4.95
N GLY A 161 -8.42 -0.64 4.94
CA GLY A 161 -7.00 -0.25 4.95
C GLY A 161 -6.39 0.08 3.60
N VAL A 162 -7.02 -0.29 2.49
CA VAL A 162 -6.57 0.17 1.16
C VAL A 162 -6.81 1.67 0.98
N PHE A 163 -6.09 2.28 0.06
CA PHE A 163 -6.28 3.70 -0.25
C PHE A 163 -7.73 3.98 -0.65
N SER A 164 -8.32 5.02 -0.07
CA SER A 164 -9.71 5.46 -0.34
C SER A 164 -10.75 4.33 -0.21
N ALA A 165 -10.60 3.52 0.87
CA ALA A 165 -11.44 2.35 1.13
C ALA A 165 -12.93 2.65 1.29
N ASP A 166 -13.29 3.92 1.56
CA ASP A 166 -14.67 4.34 1.89
C ASP A 166 -15.39 4.99 0.69
N GLY A 167 -14.72 5.12 -0.47
CA GLY A 167 -15.34 5.75 -1.64
C GLY A 167 -14.35 6.13 -2.73
N VAL A 168 -14.86 6.65 -3.84
CA VAL A 168 -14.04 7.13 -4.95
C VAL A 168 -13.23 8.35 -4.52
N ASP A 169 -11.93 8.29 -4.73
CA ASP A 169 -11.04 9.42 -4.43
C ASP A 169 -11.36 10.64 -5.30
N PRO A 170 -11.57 11.83 -4.71
CA PRO A 170 -11.91 13.03 -5.48
C PRO A 170 -10.85 13.44 -6.50
N GLY A 171 -9.56 13.22 -6.21
CA GLY A 171 -8.47 13.47 -7.16
C GLY A 171 -8.55 12.54 -8.37
N SER A 172 -8.77 11.25 -8.14
CA SER A 172 -8.96 10.26 -9.21
C SER A 172 -10.20 10.58 -10.05
N ALA A 173 -11.31 10.99 -9.44
CA ALA A 173 -12.51 11.41 -10.14
C ALA A 173 -12.24 12.65 -11.01
N MET A 174 -11.53 13.62 -10.48
CA MET A 174 -11.13 14.82 -11.22
C MET A 174 -10.22 14.47 -12.40
N LEU A 175 -9.22 13.61 -12.21
CA LEU A 175 -8.35 13.15 -13.29
C LEU A 175 -9.17 12.47 -14.39
N ALA A 176 -10.06 11.55 -14.03
CA ALA A 176 -10.91 10.83 -14.98
C ALA A 176 -11.75 11.79 -15.84
N ALA A 177 -12.29 12.87 -15.25
CA ALA A 177 -13.07 13.88 -15.97
C ALA A 177 -12.25 14.69 -17.01
N HIS A 178 -10.92 14.72 -16.87
CA HIS A 178 -10.03 15.44 -17.79
C HIS A 178 -9.25 14.52 -18.75
N LEU A 179 -9.45 13.21 -18.66
CA LEU A 179 -8.86 12.29 -19.64
C LEU A 179 -9.50 12.53 -21.03
N PRO A 180 -8.74 12.36 -22.11
CA PRO A 180 -9.26 12.53 -23.47
C PRO A 180 -10.34 11.49 -23.78
N ASP A 181 -11.27 11.81 -24.69
CA ASP A 181 -12.34 10.90 -25.11
C ASP A 181 -11.79 9.59 -25.71
N ARG A 182 -10.63 9.65 -26.36
CA ARG A 182 -9.94 8.48 -26.88
C ARG A 182 -8.56 8.35 -26.24
N MET A 183 -8.33 7.22 -25.60
CA MET A 183 -7.05 6.90 -24.97
C MET A 183 -6.06 6.26 -25.97
N PRO A 184 -4.76 6.31 -25.67
CA PRO A 184 -3.75 5.56 -26.42
C PRO A 184 -3.96 4.03 -26.26
N THR A 185 -3.31 3.26 -27.16
CA THR A 185 -3.48 1.79 -27.22
C THR A 185 -2.87 1.08 -26.01
N ARG A 186 -1.70 1.50 -25.57
CA ARG A 186 -1.01 0.91 -24.41
C ARG A 186 -0.87 1.93 -23.30
N VAL A 187 -1.49 1.64 -22.15
CA VAL A 187 -1.56 2.56 -21.00
C VAL A 187 -1.06 1.85 -19.73
N VAL A 188 -0.45 2.60 -18.83
CA VAL A 188 -0.14 2.19 -17.46
C VAL A 188 -0.89 3.08 -16.48
N ASP A 189 -1.54 2.47 -15.49
CA ASP A 189 -2.05 3.14 -14.29
C ASP A 189 -1.05 2.88 -13.16
N LEU A 190 -0.30 3.92 -12.75
CA LEU A 190 0.72 3.84 -11.70
C LEU A 190 0.13 4.20 -10.34
N GLY A 191 0.11 3.23 -9.43
CA GLY A 191 -0.60 3.35 -8.16
C GLY A 191 -2.09 3.15 -8.38
N ALA A 192 -2.47 2.03 -9.01
CA ALA A 192 -3.83 1.78 -9.49
C ALA A 192 -4.86 1.63 -8.35
N GLY A 193 -4.41 1.41 -7.10
CA GLY A 193 -5.29 1.16 -5.97
C GLY A 193 -6.22 -0.02 -6.24
N TRP A 194 -7.49 0.14 -5.92
CA TRP A 194 -8.54 -0.86 -6.16
C TRP A 194 -9.17 -0.80 -7.56
N GLY A 195 -8.54 -0.06 -8.51
CA GLY A 195 -8.83 -0.15 -9.94
C GLY A 195 -9.89 0.80 -10.48
N TRP A 196 -10.40 1.77 -9.70
CA TRP A 196 -11.45 2.67 -10.18
C TRP A 196 -11.00 3.52 -11.38
N LEU A 197 -9.82 4.16 -11.29
CA LEU A 197 -9.27 4.97 -12.39
C LEU A 197 -9.00 4.10 -13.63
N SER A 198 -8.49 2.91 -13.42
CA SER A 198 -8.27 1.91 -14.47
C SER A 198 -9.57 1.57 -15.22
N ALA A 199 -10.68 1.38 -14.52
CA ALA A 199 -11.98 1.14 -15.15
C ALA A 199 -12.44 2.35 -15.99
N GLN A 200 -12.19 3.59 -15.51
CA GLN A 200 -12.47 4.81 -16.28
C GLN A 200 -11.63 4.90 -17.55
N VAL A 201 -10.37 4.47 -17.51
CA VAL A 201 -9.50 4.39 -18.70
C VAL A 201 -10.01 3.35 -19.69
N LEU A 202 -10.37 2.14 -19.22
CA LEU A 202 -10.86 1.05 -20.07
C LEU A 202 -12.22 1.32 -20.70
N ALA A 203 -13.05 2.14 -20.07
CA ALA A 203 -14.33 2.58 -20.64
C ALA A 203 -14.16 3.49 -21.88
N ARG A 204 -12.99 4.04 -22.11
CA ARG A 204 -12.71 4.90 -23.27
C ARG A 204 -12.22 4.08 -24.46
N PRO A 205 -12.59 4.46 -25.69
CA PRO A 205 -12.07 3.81 -26.90
C PRO A 205 -10.56 4.04 -27.04
N GLY A 206 -9.89 3.12 -27.73
CA GLY A 206 -8.48 3.19 -28.08
C GLY A 206 -7.59 2.28 -27.26
N VAL A 207 -7.92 1.99 -25.99
CA VAL A 207 -7.11 1.10 -25.14
C VAL A 207 -7.15 -0.33 -25.65
N GLU A 208 -5.98 -0.90 -25.88
CA GLU A 208 -5.78 -2.33 -26.23
C GLU A 208 -5.16 -3.09 -25.05
N THR A 209 -4.33 -2.42 -24.25
CA THR A 209 -3.73 -2.98 -23.05
C THR A 209 -3.60 -1.91 -21.98
N LEU A 210 -4.05 -2.23 -20.76
CA LEU A 210 -3.86 -1.43 -19.56
C LEU A 210 -3.09 -2.22 -18.52
N HIS A 211 -1.94 -1.72 -18.10
CA HIS A 211 -1.16 -2.25 -16.98
C HIS A 211 -1.54 -1.52 -15.70
N LEU A 212 -2.06 -2.24 -14.72
CA LEU A 212 -2.34 -1.75 -13.38
C LEU A 212 -1.16 -2.10 -12.49
N VAL A 213 -0.47 -1.11 -11.95
CA VAL A 213 0.69 -1.31 -11.07
C VAL A 213 0.33 -0.82 -9.68
N GLU A 214 0.37 -1.72 -8.70
CA GLU A 214 -0.01 -1.41 -7.32
C GLU A 214 0.91 -2.13 -6.35
N SER A 215 1.37 -1.42 -5.33
CA SER A 215 2.27 -1.95 -4.30
C SER A 215 1.53 -2.60 -3.13
N ASP A 216 0.29 -2.22 -2.87
CA ASP A 216 -0.56 -2.85 -1.88
C ASP A 216 -1.27 -4.07 -2.48
N HIS A 217 -0.90 -5.27 -1.99
CA HIS A 217 -1.48 -6.52 -2.46
C HIS A 217 -3.00 -6.58 -2.27
N ALA A 218 -3.54 -6.11 -1.14
CA ALA A 218 -4.96 -6.10 -0.87
C ALA A 218 -5.74 -5.17 -1.82
N ALA A 219 -5.16 -4.00 -2.15
CA ALA A 219 -5.69 -3.09 -3.14
C ALA A 219 -5.68 -3.73 -4.54
N LEU A 220 -4.58 -4.39 -4.92
CA LEU A 220 -4.48 -5.08 -6.21
C LEU A 220 -5.46 -6.25 -6.32
N GLN A 221 -5.72 -7.02 -5.25
CA GLN A 221 -6.76 -8.05 -5.24
C GLN A 221 -8.15 -7.44 -5.42
N SER A 222 -8.42 -6.32 -4.76
CA SER A 222 -9.65 -5.55 -5.00
C SER A 222 -9.74 -5.09 -6.46
N ALA A 223 -8.65 -4.60 -7.05
CA ALA A 223 -8.60 -4.21 -8.45
C ALA A 223 -8.89 -5.37 -9.41
N ARG A 224 -8.38 -6.58 -9.12
CA ARG A 224 -8.68 -7.81 -9.91
C ARG A 224 -10.16 -8.17 -9.88
N ALA A 225 -10.81 -8.00 -8.73
CA ALA A 225 -12.24 -8.26 -8.59
C ALA A 225 -13.09 -7.18 -9.27
N ASN A 226 -12.65 -5.93 -9.23
CA ASN A 226 -13.38 -4.77 -9.76
C ASN A 226 -13.20 -4.59 -11.28
N VAL A 227 -12.05 -4.96 -11.84
CA VAL A 227 -11.69 -4.74 -13.26
C VAL A 227 -11.56 -6.08 -13.95
N THR A 228 -12.64 -6.59 -14.50
CA THR A 228 -12.70 -7.90 -15.19
C THR A 228 -12.43 -7.81 -16.70
N ASP A 229 -12.10 -6.63 -17.21
CA ASP A 229 -11.81 -6.40 -18.61
C ASP A 229 -10.56 -7.18 -19.06
N PRO A 230 -10.61 -7.99 -20.12
CA PRO A 230 -9.49 -8.84 -20.57
C PRO A 230 -8.27 -8.04 -21.06
N ARG A 231 -8.40 -6.74 -21.29
CA ARG A 231 -7.29 -5.83 -21.62
C ARG A 231 -6.44 -5.45 -20.42
N ALA A 232 -6.92 -5.68 -19.16
CA ALA A 232 -6.20 -5.36 -17.94
C ALA A 232 -5.07 -6.38 -17.67
N ARG A 233 -3.93 -5.86 -17.20
CA ARG A 233 -2.76 -6.63 -16.76
C ARG A 233 -2.34 -6.12 -15.40
N PHE A 234 -2.35 -6.98 -14.39
CA PHE A 234 -2.14 -6.61 -12.99
C PHE A 234 -0.73 -6.93 -12.54
N HIS A 235 -0.06 -5.97 -11.92
CA HIS A 235 1.31 -6.07 -11.44
C HIS A 235 1.36 -5.66 -9.97
N TRP A 236 1.72 -6.60 -9.11
CA TRP A 236 2.08 -6.29 -7.74
C TRP A 236 3.54 -5.87 -7.73
N ASP A 237 3.80 -4.59 -7.74
CA ASP A 237 5.15 -4.04 -7.90
C ASP A 237 5.24 -2.61 -7.34
N ASP A 238 6.46 -2.14 -7.15
CA ASP A 238 6.74 -0.74 -6.84
C ASP A 238 6.73 0.10 -8.12
N ALA A 239 5.80 1.03 -8.21
CA ALA A 239 5.68 1.95 -9.35
C ALA A 239 7.01 2.67 -9.69
N ARG A 240 7.86 2.92 -8.68
CA ARG A 240 9.16 3.56 -8.84
C ARG A 240 10.16 2.71 -9.61
N ASP A 241 10.08 1.39 -9.41
CA ASP A 241 11.01 0.41 -9.99
C ASP A 241 10.41 -0.36 -11.16
N PHE A 242 9.10 -0.30 -11.34
CA PHE A 242 8.38 -1.03 -12.39
C PHE A 242 8.96 -0.79 -13.78
N ARG A 243 9.06 -1.86 -14.57
CA ARG A 243 9.58 -1.85 -15.94
C ARG A 243 8.70 -2.72 -16.83
N LEU A 244 8.62 -2.31 -18.07
CA LEU A 244 8.05 -3.10 -19.17
C LEU A 244 9.11 -3.34 -20.24
N SER A 245 9.00 -4.45 -20.95
CA SER A 245 9.88 -4.77 -22.09
C SER A 245 9.72 -3.76 -23.24
N GLU A 246 8.52 -3.21 -23.39
CA GLU A 246 8.21 -2.22 -24.40
C GLU A 246 7.62 -0.95 -23.77
N PRO A 247 8.01 0.24 -24.27
CA PRO A 247 7.43 1.49 -23.79
C PRO A 247 5.94 1.61 -24.12
N VAL A 248 5.20 2.39 -23.33
CA VAL A 248 3.75 2.63 -23.50
C VAL A 248 3.46 4.00 -24.09
N ASN A 249 2.23 4.19 -24.54
CA ASN A 249 1.78 5.43 -25.17
C ASN A 249 1.10 6.38 -24.18
N GLY A 250 0.65 5.88 -23.03
CA GLY A 250 0.01 6.66 -21.99
C GLY A 250 0.37 6.17 -20.61
N VAL A 251 0.45 7.09 -19.67
CA VAL A 251 0.50 6.82 -18.22
C VAL A 251 -0.57 7.69 -17.57
N VAL A 252 -1.38 7.09 -16.70
CA VAL A 252 -2.26 7.79 -15.78
C VAL A 252 -1.77 7.55 -14.36
N MET A 253 -1.89 8.53 -13.46
CA MET A 253 -1.54 8.32 -12.06
C MET A 253 -2.18 9.35 -11.13
N ASN A 254 -2.57 8.86 -9.96
CA ASN A 254 -2.87 9.67 -8.78
C ASN A 254 -1.85 9.27 -7.70
N PRO A 255 -0.62 9.81 -7.75
CA PRO A 255 0.45 9.34 -6.90
C PRO A 255 0.16 9.63 -5.42
N PRO A 256 0.61 8.77 -4.49
CA PRO A 256 0.42 9.00 -3.07
C PRO A 256 1.16 10.27 -2.63
N PHE A 257 0.48 11.10 -1.82
CA PHE A 257 0.98 12.41 -1.37
C PHE A 257 1.53 12.38 0.05
N HIS A 258 1.31 11.30 0.79
CA HIS A 258 1.68 11.18 2.19
C HIS A 258 2.39 9.84 2.45
N GLN A 259 3.57 9.91 3.08
CA GLN A 259 4.08 8.85 3.92
C GLN A 259 3.94 9.32 5.38
N GLY A 260 2.96 8.76 6.11
CA GLY A 260 2.66 9.21 7.45
C GLY A 260 1.82 10.50 7.49
N ARG A 261 2.19 11.46 8.37
CA ARG A 261 1.47 12.73 8.56
C ARG A 261 1.93 13.84 7.62
N ASP A 262 3.18 13.78 7.17
CA ASP A 262 3.77 14.82 6.36
C ASP A 262 3.63 14.49 4.87
N ALA A 263 3.34 15.51 4.07
CA ALA A 263 3.41 15.38 2.62
C ALA A 263 4.87 15.10 2.23
N ASP A 264 5.15 13.93 1.65
CA ASP A 264 6.47 13.67 1.06
C ASP A 264 6.42 13.86 -0.46
N PRO A 265 6.84 15.05 -0.95
CA PRO A 265 6.88 15.32 -2.38
C PRO A 265 7.87 14.42 -3.14
N ARG A 266 8.77 13.71 -2.45
CA ARG A 266 9.77 12.84 -3.08
C ARG A 266 9.09 11.69 -3.80
N LEU A 267 8.11 11.06 -3.14
CA LEU A 267 7.39 9.93 -3.74
C LEU A 267 6.70 10.31 -5.06
N GLY A 268 6.00 11.44 -5.10
CA GLY A 268 5.39 11.94 -6.34
C GLY A 268 6.44 12.28 -7.43
N ARG A 269 7.62 12.78 -7.03
CA ARG A 269 8.74 13.00 -7.98
C ARG A 269 9.26 11.69 -8.57
N ASP A 270 9.37 10.65 -7.75
CA ASP A 270 9.80 9.33 -8.19
C ASP A 270 8.79 8.71 -9.16
N PHE A 271 7.47 8.89 -8.91
CA PHE A 271 6.40 8.49 -9.83
C PHE A 271 6.49 9.23 -11.17
N ILE A 272 6.75 10.54 -11.18
CA ILE A 272 6.95 11.33 -12.41
C ILE A 272 8.14 10.79 -13.20
N ALA A 273 9.25 10.50 -12.54
CA ALA A 273 10.44 9.92 -13.18
C ALA A 273 10.15 8.51 -13.73
N ALA A 274 9.40 7.69 -13.01
CA ALA A 274 8.96 6.37 -13.45
C ALA A 274 8.04 6.45 -14.68
N ALA A 275 7.06 7.36 -14.69
CA ALA A 275 6.19 7.60 -15.82
C ALA A 275 6.97 7.99 -17.07
N ALA A 276 7.92 8.91 -16.94
CA ALA A 276 8.77 9.33 -18.07
C ALA A 276 9.60 8.17 -18.66
N ARG A 277 10.06 7.24 -17.81
CA ARG A 277 10.81 6.05 -18.22
C ARG A 277 9.97 5.05 -19.01
N LEU A 278 8.70 4.90 -18.63
CA LEU A 278 7.77 3.95 -19.24
C LEU A 278 7.25 4.44 -20.59
N LEU A 279 7.19 5.76 -20.81
CA LEU A 279 6.61 6.36 -22.00
C LEU A 279 7.52 6.27 -23.23
N THR A 280 6.88 6.15 -24.39
CA THR A 280 7.53 6.50 -25.68
C THR A 280 7.82 8.00 -25.73
N GLY A 281 8.68 8.46 -26.66
CA GLY A 281 8.93 9.90 -26.83
C GLY A 281 7.69 10.72 -27.21
N ALA A 282 6.70 10.11 -27.88
CA ALA A 282 5.40 10.71 -28.20
C ALA A 282 4.30 10.40 -27.16
N GLY A 283 4.63 9.63 -26.14
CA GLY A 283 3.70 9.23 -25.09
C GLY A 283 3.27 10.40 -24.21
N ARG A 284 2.17 10.19 -23.48
CA ARG A 284 1.56 11.22 -22.64
C ARG A 284 1.39 10.73 -21.21
N LEU A 285 1.68 11.60 -20.28
CA LEU A 285 1.34 11.45 -18.87
C LEU A 285 0.10 12.29 -18.55
N TRP A 286 -0.86 11.70 -17.85
CA TRP A 286 -1.94 12.42 -17.18
C TRP A 286 -1.84 12.12 -15.67
N MET A 287 -1.76 13.16 -14.86
CA MET A 287 -1.68 13.02 -13.42
C MET A 287 -2.54 14.04 -12.70
N VAL A 288 -3.03 13.65 -11.53
CA VAL A 288 -3.61 14.59 -10.55
C VAL A 288 -2.64 14.76 -9.39
N ALA A 289 -2.58 15.97 -8.86
CA ALA A 289 -1.79 16.28 -7.68
C ALA A 289 -2.47 17.33 -6.81
N ASN A 290 -2.18 17.32 -5.51
CA ASN A 290 -2.56 18.45 -4.65
C ASN A 290 -1.91 19.74 -5.17
N ARG A 291 -2.69 20.83 -5.22
CA ARG A 291 -2.28 22.08 -5.84
C ARG A 291 -1.01 22.71 -5.22
N HIS A 292 -0.81 22.52 -3.93
CA HIS A 292 0.36 23.05 -3.21
C HIS A 292 1.65 22.24 -3.41
N LEU A 293 1.59 21.05 -4.02
CA LEU A 293 2.77 20.21 -4.22
C LEU A 293 3.59 20.70 -5.41
N PRO A 294 4.91 20.96 -5.22
CA PRO A 294 5.77 21.59 -6.23
C PRO A 294 6.35 20.58 -7.21
N TYR A 295 5.51 20.04 -8.10
CA TYR A 295 5.94 19.06 -9.09
C TYR A 295 6.40 19.67 -10.43
N GLU A 296 6.20 20.96 -10.65
CA GLU A 296 6.48 21.66 -11.89
C GLU A 296 7.95 21.51 -12.33
N ALA A 297 8.89 21.68 -11.39
CA ALA A 297 10.31 21.55 -11.68
C ALA A 297 10.67 20.11 -12.11
N THR A 298 10.11 19.10 -11.43
CA THR A 298 10.34 17.69 -11.77
C THR A 298 9.71 17.34 -13.11
N LEU A 299 8.50 17.81 -13.37
CA LEU A 299 7.84 17.62 -14.66
C LEU A 299 8.65 18.26 -15.79
N ALA A 300 9.11 19.51 -15.64
CA ALA A 300 9.94 20.20 -16.63
C ALA A 300 11.30 19.51 -16.87
N GLN A 301 11.85 18.82 -15.85
CA GLN A 301 13.05 18.03 -16.00
C GLN A 301 12.84 16.79 -16.89
N HIS A 302 11.71 16.11 -16.72
CA HIS A 302 11.42 14.84 -17.36
C HIS A 302 10.59 14.92 -18.64
N PHE A 303 9.93 16.05 -18.91
CA PHE A 303 9.06 16.24 -20.06
C PHE A 303 9.39 17.50 -20.84
N GLY A 304 9.09 17.50 -22.13
CA GLY A 304 9.31 18.65 -23.03
C GLY A 304 8.22 19.71 -22.90
N LYS A 305 6.99 19.29 -22.65
CA LYS A 305 5.83 20.17 -22.50
C LYS A 305 4.97 19.72 -21.32
N VAL A 306 4.52 20.67 -20.52
CA VAL A 306 3.66 20.47 -19.35
C VAL A 306 2.52 21.45 -19.41
N ASN A 307 1.28 20.95 -19.35
CA ASN A 307 0.06 21.75 -19.37
C ASN A 307 -0.80 21.40 -18.16
N GLU A 308 -1.34 22.38 -17.48
CA GLU A 308 -2.45 22.18 -16.57
C GLU A 308 -3.75 22.13 -17.38
N LEU A 309 -4.47 21.01 -17.30
CA LEU A 309 -5.73 20.80 -17.99
C LEU A 309 -6.92 21.38 -17.23
N GLY A 310 -6.81 21.49 -15.92
CA GLY A 310 -7.86 21.97 -15.02
C GLY A 310 -7.57 21.63 -13.57
N GLY A 311 -8.58 21.82 -12.74
CA GLY A 311 -8.47 21.55 -11.29
C GLY A 311 -9.41 22.42 -10.48
N ASP A 312 -9.22 22.37 -9.16
CA ASP A 312 -9.92 23.20 -8.19
C ASP A 312 -8.95 23.82 -7.17
N THR A 313 -9.43 24.25 -6.03
CA THR A 313 -8.61 24.81 -4.94
C THR A 313 -7.72 23.76 -4.27
N ARG A 314 -8.05 22.46 -4.39
CA ARG A 314 -7.34 21.34 -3.76
C ARG A 314 -6.42 20.62 -4.73
N PHE A 315 -6.87 20.42 -5.97
CA PHE A 315 -6.20 19.58 -6.97
C PHE A 315 -5.90 20.35 -8.24
N LYS A 316 -4.86 19.91 -8.94
CA LYS A 316 -4.53 20.28 -10.32
C LYS A 316 -4.38 19.00 -11.14
N VAL A 317 -4.91 19.01 -12.38
CA VAL A 317 -4.73 17.94 -13.36
C VAL A 317 -3.72 18.40 -14.40
N ILE A 318 -2.70 17.59 -14.62
CA ILE A 318 -1.56 17.91 -15.46
C ILE A 318 -1.46 16.89 -16.58
N GLU A 319 -1.27 17.38 -17.80
CA GLU A 319 -0.79 16.61 -18.95
C GLU A 319 0.69 16.96 -19.21
N ALA A 320 1.53 15.92 -19.39
CA ALA A 320 2.91 16.12 -19.80
C ALA A 320 3.27 15.25 -21.02
N THR A 321 4.03 15.82 -21.97
CA THR A 321 4.41 15.17 -23.23
C THR A 321 5.89 15.39 -23.53
N GLY A 322 6.43 14.59 -24.47
CA GLY A 322 7.84 14.67 -24.83
C GLY A 322 8.73 14.13 -23.71
N ALA A 323 8.45 12.89 -23.27
CA ALA A 323 9.24 12.23 -22.24
C ALA A 323 10.72 12.20 -22.62
N ARG A 324 11.58 12.66 -21.70
CA ARG A 324 13.04 12.73 -21.87
C ARG A 324 13.65 11.49 -21.25
N ARG A 325 14.39 10.72 -22.03
CA ARG A 325 15.13 9.56 -21.50
C ARG A 325 16.40 10.04 -20.76
N PRO A 326 16.73 9.47 -19.58
CA PRO A 326 18.01 9.73 -18.95
C PRO A 326 19.16 9.39 -19.91
N GLY A 327 20.06 10.35 -20.18
CA GLY A 327 21.22 10.14 -21.07
C GLY A 327 21.11 10.65 -22.49
N ALA A 328 19.97 11.11 -22.98
CA ALA A 328 19.86 11.84 -24.26
C ALA A 328 20.34 13.29 -24.03
N ARG A 329 21.64 13.52 -24.06
CA ARG A 329 22.18 14.90 -24.25
C ARG A 329 21.80 15.37 -25.66
N LYS A 330 21.32 16.63 -25.75
CA LYS A 330 21.22 17.35 -27.02
C LYS A 330 22.57 17.49 -27.68
#